data_a10ef9d4b58369982c8fda37176a1038
#
_entry.id   a10ef9d4b58369982c8fda37176a1038
#
_cell.length_a   1.000
_cell.length_b   1.000
_cell.length_c   1.000
_cell.angle_alpha   90.00
_cell.angle_beta   90.00
_cell.angle_gamma   90.00
#
_symmetry.space_group_name_H-M   'P 1'
#
loop_
_entity.id
_entity.type
_entity.pdbx_description
1 polymer ?
#
loop_
_entity_poly.entity_id
_entity_poly.type
_entity_poly.pdbx_seq_one_letter_code
_entity_poly.pdbx_strand_id
1 'polypeptide(L)'
;VSKILIIYSSVHGQTRKIAEHIGKRLIENGNQVVTCCIEQAPLLGEFDKIIIGASIRHGKHNSEVYNFIATHLEALESKSSGFFSVSLVARKNGRNTPGSNPYMQAFLSKTQWRPNLLKVFAGNLDYQGYNWLDRNIIRLIMWITKGPTAVNTKVEYTDWLGVDVFVKELERL
;
A
#
# COMPACT_ATOMS: atom_id res chain seq x y z
N VAL A 1 16.55 13.64 -11.93
CA VAL A 1 16.58 12.16 -11.86
C VAL A 1 16.82 11.76 -10.41
N SER A 2 15.84 11.13 -9.78
CA SER A 2 15.96 10.64 -8.40
C SER A 2 16.15 9.13 -8.38
N LYS A 3 16.87 8.64 -7.37
CA LYS A 3 16.99 7.21 -7.05
C LYS A 3 15.92 6.85 -6.03
N ILE A 4 14.92 6.08 -6.43
CA ILE A 4 13.70 5.82 -5.66
C ILE A 4 13.60 4.34 -5.28
N LEU A 5 13.29 4.07 -4.02
CA LEU A 5 13.02 2.73 -3.52
C LEU A 5 11.52 2.61 -3.23
N ILE A 6 10.89 1.57 -3.79
CA ILE A 6 9.52 1.18 -3.48
C ILE A 6 9.55 -0.19 -2.79
N ILE A 7 9.08 -0.21 -1.56
CA ILE A 7 9.03 -1.42 -0.73
C ILE A 7 7.55 -1.79 -0.55
N TYR A 8 7.21 -3.06 -0.71
CA TYR A 8 5.84 -3.51 -0.48
C TYR A 8 5.76 -4.70 0.47
N SER A 9 4.68 -4.73 1.26
CA SER A 9 4.20 -5.90 1.98
C SER A 9 2.84 -6.27 1.42
N SER A 10 2.76 -7.39 0.72
CA SER A 10 1.56 -7.83 -0.01
C SER A 10 1.22 -9.27 0.32
N VAL A 11 -0.06 -9.53 0.59
CA VAL A 11 -0.55 -10.89 0.90
C VAL A 11 -1.10 -11.57 -0.34
N HIS A 12 -1.98 -10.89 -1.10
CA HIS A 12 -2.68 -11.46 -2.26
C HIS A 12 -2.24 -10.85 -3.60
N GLY A 13 -1.16 -10.08 -3.62
CA GLY A 13 -0.53 -9.57 -4.83
C GLY A 13 -0.99 -8.20 -5.32
N GLN A 14 -2.10 -7.64 -4.82
CA GLN A 14 -2.58 -6.35 -5.33
C GLN A 14 -1.68 -5.18 -4.92
N THR A 15 -1.18 -5.16 -3.70
CA THR A 15 -0.21 -4.13 -3.26
C THR A 15 1.07 -4.18 -4.07
N ARG A 16 1.56 -5.38 -4.38
CA ARG A 16 2.69 -5.59 -5.29
C ARG A 16 2.40 -5.01 -6.67
N LYS A 17 1.24 -5.31 -7.24
CA LYS A 17 0.81 -4.81 -8.55
C LYS A 17 0.78 -3.28 -8.60
N ILE A 18 0.27 -2.64 -7.54
CA ILE A 18 0.27 -1.18 -7.41
C ILE A 18 1.70 -0.64 -7.30
N ALA A 19 2.56 -1.25 -6.46
CA ALA A 19 3.95 -0.84 -6.31
C ALA A 19 4.73 -0.95 -7.64
N GLU A 20 4.55 -2.04 -8.38
CA GLU A 20 5.16 -2.25 -9.70
C GLU A 20 4.67 -1.22 -10.73
N HIS A 21 3.39 -0.88 -10.73
CA HIS A 21 2.83 0.17 -11.58
C HIS A 21 3.45 1.54 -11.26
N ILE A 22 3.52 1.91 -9.99
CA ILE A 22 4.16 3.16 -9.55
C ILE A 22 5.62 3.18 -10.02
N GLY A 23 6.36 2.08 -9.81
CA GLY A 23 7.75 1.97 -10.24
C GLY A 23 7.93 2.14 -11.75
N LYS A 24 7.08 1.48 -12.54
CA LYS A 24 7.08 1.60 -14.00
C LYS A 24 6.87 3.04 -14.45
N ARG A 25 5.86 3.73 -13.89
CA ARG A 25 5.55 5.11 -14.24
C ARG A 25 6.69 6.07 -13.88
N LEU A 26 7.32 5.88 -12.71
CA LEU A 26 8.48 6.68 -12.30
C LEU A 26 9.70 6.45 -13.20
N ILE A 27 9.93 5.21 -13.68
CA ILE A 27 10.97 4.90 -14.67
C ILE A 27 10.68 5.57 -16.01
N GLU A 28 9.44 5.50 -16.49
CA GLU A 28 9.00 6.18 -17.73
C GLU A 28 9.23 7.69 -17.65
N ASN A 29 9.15 8.28 -16.46
CA ASN A 29 9.41 9.69 -16.18
C ASN A 29 10.90 10.01 -15.93
N GLY A 30 11.81 9.05 -16.15
CA GLY A 30 13.26 9.26 -16.13
C GLY A 30 13.94 9.01 -14.78
N ASN A 31 13.25 8.44 -13.79
CA ASN A 31 13.86 8.11 -12.48
C ASN A 31 14.51 6.72 -12.48
N GLN A 32 15.47 6.50 -11.57
CA GLN A 32 16.02 5.19 -11.26
C GLN A 32 15.20 4.58 -10.13
N VAL A 33 14.56 3.43 -10.35
CA VAL A 33 13.65 2.84 -9.37
C VAL A 33 14.00 1.39 -9.08
N VAL A 34 14.03 1.04 -7.80
CA VAL A 34 14.06 -0.33 -7.31
C VAL A 34 12.73 -0.62 -6.63
N THR A 35 12.06 -1.69 -7.03
CA THR A 35 10.81 -2.16 -6.41
C THR A 35 11.03 -3.56 -5.87
N CYS A 36 10.80 -3.78 -4.57
CA CYS A 36 11.02 -5.06 -3.91
C CYS A 36 10.04 -5.31 -2.76
N CYS A 37 9.91 -6.57 -2.36
CA CYS A 37 9.22 -6.90 -1.12
C CYS A 37 10.04 -6.46 0.11
N ILE A 38 9.35 -6.28 1.24
CA ILE A 38 9.96 -5.73 2.45
C ILE A 38 11.12 -6.58 2.97
N GLU A 39 11.05 -7.90 2.81
CA GLU A 39 12.09 -8.84 3.24
C GLU A 39 13.39 -8.72 2.42
N GLN A 40 13.31 -8.15 1.23
CA GLN A 40 14.43 -7.99 0.30
C GLN A 40 14.89 -6.52 0.19
N ALA A 41 14.47 -5.66 1.09
CA ALA A 41 14.81 -4.24 1.05
C ALA A 41 16.34 -4.03 1.13
N PRO A 42 16.92 -3.28 0.17
CA PRO A 42 18.35 -2.94 0.20
C PRO A 42 18.63 -1.84 1.24
N LEU A 43 19.88 -1.44 1.36
CA LEU A 43 20.30 -0.34 2.22
C LEU A 43 19.59 0.97 1.81
N LEU A 44 18.85 1.57 2.73
CA LEU A 44 18.02 2.76 2.45
C LEU A 44 18.87 4.00 2.12
N GLY A 45 20.11 4.04 2.63
CA GLY A 45 21.02 5.18 2.45
C GLY A 45 21.29 5.55 1.00
N GLU A 46 21.20 4.59 0.09
CA GLU A 46 21.51 4.78 -1.33
C GLU A 46 20.41 5.48 -2.14
N PHE A 47 19.24 5.73 -1.55
CA PHE A 47 18.06 6.26 -2.24
C PHE A 47 17.74 7.68 -1.78
N ASP A 48 17.20 8.48 -2.70
CA ASP A 48 16.76 9.86 -2.44
C ASP A 48 15.34 9.86 -1.85
N LYS A 49 14.49 8.94 -2.35
CA LYS A 49 13.08 8.82 -1.93
C LYS A 49 12.75 7.38 -1.59
N ILE A 50 11.92 7.19 -0.57
CA ILE A 50 11.47 5.87 -0.12
C ILE A 50 9.95 5.83 -0.03
N ILE A 51 9.36 4.86 -0.70
CA ILE A 51 7.92 4.62 -0.69
C ILE A 51 7.65 3.24 -0.09
N ILE A 52 6.73 3.15 0.85
CA ILE A 52 6.30 1.88 1.44
C ILE A 52 4.81 1.68 1.16
N GLY A 53 4.48 0.52 0.60
CA GLY A 53 3.10 0.08 0.39
C GLY A 53 2.77 -1.15 1.23
N ALA A 54 1.62 -1.16 1.85
CA ALA A 54 1.19 -2.26 2.71
C ALA A 54 -0.29 -2.59 2.53
N SER A 55 -0.60 -3.89 2.50
CA SER A 55 -1.97 -4.38 2.47
C SER A 55 -2.54 -4.57 3.87
N ILE A 56 -3.87 -4.53 3.94
CA ILE A 56 -4.60 -4.94 5.13
C ILE A 56 -4.99 -6.41 5.01
N ARG A 57 -4.68 -7.17 6.04
CA ARG A 57 -5.16 -8.54 6.25
C ARG A 57 -5.70 -8.68 7.67
N HIS A 58 -6.89 -9.28 7.80
CA HIS A 58 -7.56 -9.45 9.10
C HIS A 58 -7.67 -8.12 9.90
N GLY A 59 -7.97 -7.03 9.20
CA GLY A 59 -8.20 -5.71 9.80
C GLY A 59 -6.95 -4.93 10.19
N LYS A 60 -5.76 -5.37 9.82
CA LYS A 60 -4.49 -4.71 10.18
C LYS A 60 -3.41 -4.84 9.12
N HIS A 61 -2.43 -3.95 9.16
CA HIS A 61 -1.18 -4.12 8.43
C HIS A 61 -0.32 -5.20 9.08
N ASN A 62 0.54 -5.86 8.29
CA ASN A 62 1.47 -6.85 8.80
C ASN A 62 2.45 -6.21 9.80
N SER A 63 2.75 -6.94 10.88
CA SER A 63 3.70 -6.49 11.92
C SER A 63 5.10 -6.22 11.37
N GLU A 64 5.52 -6.92 10.32
CA GLU A 64 6.82 -6.69 9.68
C GLU A 64 6.98 -5.25 9.15
N VAL A 65 5.88 -4.61 8.71
CA VAL A 65 5.90 -3.22 8.26
C VAL A 65 6.29 -2.29 9.42
N TYR A 66 5.68 -2.48 10.59
CA TYR A 66 6.00 -1.69 11.77
C TYR A 66 7.42 -1.93 12.27
N ASN A 67 7.86 -3.20 12.27
CA ASN A 67 9.22 -3.56 12.67
C ASN A 67 10.27 -2.95 11.72
N PHE A 68 10.02 -3.01 10.42
CA PHE A 68 10.88 -2.40 9.42
C PHE A 68 10.98 -0.87 9.62
N ILE A 69 9.84 -0.20 9.80
CA ILE A 69 9.80 1.25 10.02
C ILE A 69 10.55 1.62 11.32
N ALA A 70 10.34 0.90 12.40
CA ALA A 70 11.02 1.16 13.67
C ALA A 70 12.54 0.98 13.56
N THR A 71 12.99 -0.05 12.86
CA THR A 71 14.42 -0.33 12.64
C THR A 71 15.09 0.74 11.77
N HIS A 72 14.35 1.30 10.80
CA HIS A 72 14.89 2.25 9.82
C HIS A 72 14.35 3.68 9.99
N LEU A 73 13.84 4.02 11.16
CA LEU A 73 13.13 5.28 11.38
C LEU A 73 13.98 6.51 11.00
N GLU A 74 15.23 6.58 11.46
CA GLU A 74 16.14 7.69 11.17
C GLU A 74 16.36 7.86 9.65
N ALA A 75 16.60 6.77 8.93
CA ALA A 75 16.78 6.79 7.49
C ALA A 75 15.50 7.25 6.76
N LEU A 76 14.33 6.80 7.22
CA LEU A 76 13.04 7.17 6.65
C LEU A 76 12.70 8.65 6.91
N GLU A 77 13.01 9.18 8.08
CA GLU A 77 12.78 10.58 8.42
C GLU A 77 13.73 11.55 7.71
N SER A 78 14.93 11.09 7.37
CA SER A 78 15.94 11.91 6.68
C SER A 78 15.69 12.07 5.18
N LYS A 79 14.72 11.36 4.61
CA LYS A 79 14.46 11.30 3.16
C LYS A 79 13.03 11.69 2.83
N SER A 80 12.82 12.16 1.60
CA SER A 80 11.47 12.28 1.04
C SER A 80 10.81 10.90 1.01
N SER A 81 9.60 10.82 1.53
CA SER A 81 8.96 9.51 1.72
C SER A 81 7.44 9.52 1.52
N GLY A 82 6.92 8.37 1.12
CA GLY A 82 5.50 8.14 0.95
C GLY A 82 5.07 6.80 1.55
N PHE A 83 3.82 6.74 1.99
CA PHE A 83 3.18 5.50 2.42
C PHE A 83 1.82 5.35 1.76
N PHE A 84 1.52 4.18 1.23
CA PHE A 84 0.19 3.84 0.76
C PHE A 84 -0.33 2.55 1.39
N SER A 85 -1.59 2.58 1.75
CA SER A 85 -2.32 1.43 2.31
C SER A 85 -3.34 0.91 1.31
N VAL A 86 -3.40 -0.40 1.16
CA VAL A 86 -4.33 -1.08 0.24
C VAL A 86 -5.33 -1.90 1.03
N SER A 87 -6.61 -1.60 0.86
CA SER A 87 -7.69 -2.31 1.55
C SER A 87 -8.99 -2.32 0.73
N LEU A 88 -9.83 -3.32 0.97
CA LEU A 88 -11.15 -3.39 0.34
C LEU A 88 -12.10 -2.28 0.83
N VAL A 89 -11.92 -1.80 2.06
CA VAL A 89 -12.77 -0.73 2.64
C VAL A 89 -12.56 0.59 1.89
N ALA A 90 -11.37 0.80 1.33
CA ALA A 90 -11.04 2.02 0.60
C ALA A 90 -11.84 2.21 -0.72
N ARG A 91 -12.59 1.19 -1.17
CA ARG A 91 -13.55 1.31 -2.27
C ARG A 91 -14.75 2.20 -1.94
N LYS A 92 -15.00 2.47 -0.66
CA LYS A 92 -16.17 3.23 -0.20
C LYS A 92 -15.85 4.71 -0.06
N ASN A 93 -16.79 5.54 -0.48
CA ASN A 93 -16.79 6.96 -0.14
C ASN A 93 -16.76 7.14 1.39
N GLY A 94 -15.95 8.08 1.88
CA GLY A 94 -15.74 8.27 3.31
C GLY A 94 -14.76 7.29 3.96
N ARG A 95 -14.12 6.40 3.17
CA ARG A 95 -13.04 5.50 3.60
C ARG A 95 -11.87 5.51 2.62
N ASN A 96 -11.91 6.36 1.63
CA ASN A 96 -10.99 6.41 0.49
C ASN A 96 -9.94 7.53 0.57
N THR A 97 -9.83 8.19 1.71
CA THR A 97 -8.79 9.19 1.97
C THR A 97 -7.96 8.80 3.19
N PRO A 98 -6.71 9.29 3.31
CA PRO A 98 -5.89 9.01 4.48
C PRO A 98 -6.56 9.41 5.80
N GLY A 99 -7.24 10.56 5.84
CA GLY A 99 -7.92 11.05 7.04
C GLY A 99 -9.17 10.29 7.43
N SER A 100 -9.86 9.68 6.48
CA SER A 100 -11.12 8.94 6.70
C SER A 100 -10.95 7.43 6.80
N ASN A 101 -9.79 6.89 6.39
CA ASN A 101 -9.55 5.46 6.39
C ASN A 101 -9.12 4.97 7.78
N PRO A 102 -9.85 4.04 8.41
CA PRO A 102 -9.55 3.60 9.77
C PRO A 102 -8.21 2.87 9.89
N TYR A 103 -7.76 2.17 8.85
CA TYR A 103 -6.48 1.47 8.87
C TYR A 103 -5.30 2.43 8.75
N MET A 104 -5.44 3.51 7.99
CA MET A 104 -4.44 4.56 7.93
C MET A 104 -4.33 5.28 9.28
N GLN A 105 -5.44 5.58 9.93
CA GLN A 105 -5.44 6.19 11.26
C GLN A 105 -4.81 5.26 12.30
N ALA A 106 -5.12 3.97 12.26
CA ALA A 106 -4.48 2.96 13.11
C ALA A 106 -2.96 2.86 12.85
N PHE A 107 -2.53 2.93 11.60
CA PHE A 107 -1.12 2.97 11.23
C PHE A 107 -0.41 4.18 11.86
N LEU A 108 -0.95 5.37 11.67
CA LEU A 108 -0.37 6.61 12.20
C LEU A 108 -0.32 6.64 13.74
N SER A 109 -1.22 5.94 14.42
CA SER A 109 -1.21 5.83 15.88
C SER A 109 -0.15 4.86 16.41
N LYS A 110 0.28 3.89 15.58
CA LYS A 110 1.20 2.82 15.97
C LYS A 110 2.66 3.08 15.57
N THR A 111 2.92 4.04 14.70
CA THR A 111 4.26 4.38 14.26
C THR A 111 4.61 5.84 14.56
N GLN A 112 5.88 6.11 14.82
CA GLN A 112 6.41 7.47 14.94
C GLN A 112 6.70 8.11 13.58
N TRP A 113 6.91 7.30 12.55
CA TRP A 113 7.20 7.78 11.21
C TRP A 113 6.05 8.62 10.63
N ARG A 114 6.39 9.75 10.06
CA ARG A 114 5.46 10.67 9.39
C ARG A 114 5.93 10.90 7.96
N PRO A 115 5.52 10.03 7.01
CA PRO A 115 5.88 10.21 5.61
C PRO A 115 5.28 11.50 5.04
N ASN A 116 5.97 12.08 4.06
CA ASN A 116 5.53 13.33 3.41
C ASN A 116 4.22 13.17 2.64
N LEU A 117 3.99 11.98 2.07
CA LEU A 117 2.76 11.64 1.37
C LEU A 117 2.10 10.39 1.95
N LEU A 118 0.80 10.46 2.11
CA LEU A 118 -0.06 9.36 2.51
C LEU A 118 -1.13 9.12 1.44
N LYS A 119 -1.38 7.85 1.11
CA LYS A 119 -2.44 7.48 0.16
C LYS A 119 -3.12 6.19 0.60
N VAL A 120 -4.40 6.08 0.27
CA VAL A 120 -5.13 4.81 0.37
C VAL A 120 -5.66 4.42 -0.99
N PHE A 121 -5.54 3.14 -1.31
CA PHE A 121 -6.06 2.55 -2.55
C PHE A 121 -7.00 1.40 -2.22
N ALA A 122 -8.05 1.26 -3.00
CA ALA A 122 -8.87 0.06 -2.96
C ALA A 122 -8.10 -1.12 -3.58
N GLY A 123 -8.23 -2.27 -2.96
CA GLY A 123 -7.61 -3.50 -3.43
C GLY A 123 -8.46 -4.24 -4.47
N ASN A 124 -8.21 -5.54 -4.58
CA ASN A 124 -9.01 -6.43 -5.39
C ASN A 124 -9.73 -7.47 -4.52
N LEU A 125 -10.78 -8.03 -5.08
CA LEU A 125 -11.52 -9.14 -4.50
C LEU A 125 -11.47 -10.32 -5.47
N ASP A 126 -10.88 -11.44 -5.02
CA ASP A 126 -10.86 -12.71 -5.75
C ASP A 126 -10.98 -13.86 -4.76
N TYR A 127 -12.21 -14.31 -4.48
CA TYR A 127 -12.45 -15.36 -3.49
C TYR A 127 -11.78 -16.69 -3.83
N GLN A 128 -11.56 -16.97 -5.10
CA GLN A 128 -10.93 -18.23 -5.53
C GLN A 128 -9.41 -18.23 -5.24
N GLY A 129 -8.78 -17.05 -5.19
CA GLY A 129 -7.37 -16.87 -4.86
C GLY A 129 -7.08 -16.92 -3.35
N TYR A 130 -8.11 -16.94 -2.50
CA TYR A 130 -7.95 -16.95 -1.05
C TYR A 130 -7.95 -18.37 -0.49
N ASN A 131 -7.21 -18.60 0.60
CA ASN A 131 -7.38 -19.79 1.40
C ASN A 131 -8.77 -19.81 2.10
N TRP A 132 -9.16 -20.93 2.67
CA TRP A 132 -10.48 -21.08 3.28
C TRP A 132 -10.76 -20.05 4.38
N LEU A 133 -9.78 -19.78 5.25
CA LEU A 133 -9.93 -18.83 6.36
C LEU A 133 -10.08 -17.39 5.85
N ASP A 134 -9.20 -16.94 4.98
CA ASP A 134 -9.25 -15.59 4.41
C ASP A 134 -10.53 -15.38 3.60
N ARG A 135 -10.95 -16.40 2.82
CA ARG A 135 -12.21 -16.35 2.07
C ARG A 135 -13.42 -16.08 2.96
N ASN A 136 -13.54 -16.80 4.08
CA ASN A 136 -14.66 -16.63 4.98
C ASN A 136 -14.62 -15.29 5.74
N ILE A 137 -13.46 -14.85 6.19
CA ILE A 137 -13.28 -13.54 6.85
C ILE A 137 -13.63 -12.42 5.89
N ILE A 138 -13.13 -12.46 4.66
CA ILE A 138 -13.39 -11.41 3.66
C ILE A 138 -14.86 -11.43 3.24
N ARG A 139 -15.49 -12.60 3.07
CA ARG A 139 -16.92 -12.70 2.79
C ARG A 139 -17.76 -12.07 3.90
N LEU A 140 -17.41 -12.28 5.16
CA LEU A 140 -18.09 -11.67 6.30
C LEU A 140 -17.95 -10.14 6.26
N ILE A 141 -16.75 -9.62 6.03
CA ILE A 141 -16.50 -8.18 5.91
C ILE A 141 -17.30 -7.61 4.73
N MET A 142 -17.32 -8.27 3.59
CA MET A 142 -18.08 -7.82 2.42
C MET A 142 -19.58 -7.86 2.66
N TRP A 143 -20.07 -8.86 3.37
CA TRP A 143 -21.50 -8.93 3.75
C TRP A 143 -21.87 -7.74 4.66
N ILE A 144 -21.10 -7.48 5.71
CA ILE A 144 -21.31 -6.33 6.63
C ILE A 144 -21.23 -5.01 5.87
N THR A 145 -20.29 -4.90 4.93
CA THR A 145 -20.02 -3.66 4.17
C THR A 145 -20.81 -3.56 2.86
N LYS A 146 -21.80 -4.43 2.65
CA LYS A 146 -22.65 -4.46 1.45
C LYS A 146 -21.90 -4.63 0.13
N GLY A 147 -20.86 -5.45 0.16
CA GLY A 147 -20.12 -5.87 -1.03
C GLY A 147 -20.52 -7.25 -1.53
N PRO A 148 -20.01 -7.69 -2.71
CA PRO A 148 -20.33 -8.99 -3.28
C PRO A 148 -19.80 -10.13 -2.41
N THR A 149 -20.60 -11.18 -2.22
CA THR A 149 -20.29 -12.36 -1.37
C THR A 149 -20.27 -13.68 -2.14
N ALA A 150 -20.60 -13.69 -3.42
CA ALA A 150 -20.56 -14.90 -4.25
C ALA A 150 -19.14 -15.43 -4.40
N VAL A 151 -18.93 -16.74 -4.24
CA VAL A 151 -17.61 -17.39 -4.21
C VAL A 151 -16.82 -17.23 -5.54
N ASN A 152 -17.52 -17.01 -6.64
CA ASN A 152 -16.92 -16.78 -7.95
C ASN A 152 -16.64 -15.30 -8.25
N THR A 153 -16.86 -14.39 -7.30
CA THR A 153 -16.62 -12.96 -7.49
C THR A 153 -15.14 -12.68 -7.67
N LYS A 154 -14.82 -11.94 -8.73
CA LYS A 154 -13.49 -11.40 -8.99
C LYS A 154 -13.63 -9.96 -9.48
N VAL A 155 -13.22 -9.00 -8.66
CA VAL A 155 -13.33 -7.57 -8.95
C VAL A 155 -12.09 -6.83 -8.51
N GLU A 156 -11.56 -5.98 -9.38
CA GLU A 156 -10.50 -5.04 -9.05
C GLU A 156 -11.12 -3.65 -8.80
N TYR A 157 -10.97 -3.14 -7.58
CA TYR A 157 -11.48 -1.83 -7.19
C TYR A 157 -10.45 -0.70 -7.28
N THR A 158 -9.20 -1.01 -7.61
CA THR A 158 -8.11 -0.04 -7.66
C THR A 158 -8.39 1.03 -8.71
N ASP A 159 -8.36 2.29 -8.29
CA ASP A 159 -8.42 3.46 -9.17
C ASP A 159 -7.02 3.75 -9.70
N TRP A 160 -6.73 3.29 -10.90
CA TRP A 160 -5.42 3.45 -11.54
C TRP A 160 -5.11 4.90 -11.91
N LEU A 161 -6.12 5.72 -12.19
CA LEU A 161 -5.93 7.16 -12.38
C LEU A 161 -5.48 7.82 -11.07
N GLY A 162 -6.05 7.40 -9.95
CA GLY A 162 -5.61 7.82 -8.61
C GLY A 162 -4.18 7.39 -8.29
N VAL A 163 -3.74 6.21 -8.76
CA VAL A 163 -2.35 5.77 -8.64
C VAL A 163 -1.43 6.67 -9.47
N ASP A 164 -1.80 7.00 -10.70
CA ASP A 164 -1.02 7.91 -11.56
C ASP A 164 -0.94 9.35 -10.98
N VAL A 165 -1.99 9.81 -10.31
CA VAL A 165 -1.95 11.09 -9.57
C VAL A 165 -0.93 11.01 -8.42
N PHE A 166 -0.92 9.93 -7.68
CA PHE A 166 0.04 9.71 -6.60
C PHE A 166 1.50 9.68 -7.11
N VAL A 167 1.74 9.08 -8.28
CA VAL A 167 3.06 9.14 -8.94
C VAL A 167 3.52 10.60 -9.15
N LYS A 168 2.64 11.46 -9.68
CA LYS A 168 2.95 12.89 -9.89
C LYS A 168 3.22 13.62 -8.57
N GLU A 169 2.51 13.26 -7.50
CA GLU A 169 2.75 13.83 -6.16
C GLU A 169 4.12 13.38 -5.61
N LEU A 170 4.50 12.11 -5.80
CA LEU A 170 5.81 11.58 -5.40
C LEU A 170 6.97 12.26 -6.13
N GLU A 171 6.80 12.65 -7.38
CA GLU A 171 7.83 13.36 -8.15
C GLU A 171 8.11 14.75 -7.62
N ARG A 172 7.11 15.39 -7.03
CA ARG A 172 7.21 16.75 -6.48
C ARG A 172 7.84 16.81 -5.08
N LEU A 173 8.00 15.67 -4.40
CA LEU A 173 8.77 15.57 -3.16
C LEU A 173 10.27 15.80 -3.43
#